data_e171b9af0cc57ae71a3b3c4af108f4cd
#
_entry.id   e171b9af0cc57ae71a3b3c4af108f4cd
#
_cell.length_a   1.000
_cell.length_b   1.000
_cell.length_c   1.000
_cell.angle_alpha   90.00
_cell.angle_beta   90.00
_cell.angle_gamma   90.00
#
_symmetry.space_group_name_H-M   'P 1'
#
loop_
_entity.id
_entity.type
_entity.pdbx_description
1 polymer ?
#
loop_
_entity_poly.entity_id
_entity_poly.type
_entity_poly.pdbx_seq_one_letter_code
_entity_poly.pdbx_strand_id
1 'polypeptide(L)'
;MSHNPIRPWRNIDRRKSRQIMVGKVAVGGDAPISVQTMTNTLTTDVAATIEQVQRCAVAGADIVRISTPDRDSTQALKAIIAESPVPIVADIHFHYKRAIEAAEAGAACLRINPGNIGDASRVREVIKAAKDHGCSIRIGVNAGSLEKHLLEKYGEPCPEAMVESGLDHIRILQDNDFHEFKISVKASDVFLAAAAYQQLADATDAPIHLGITEAGGLVSGTVKSAVGLGNLLWMGIGDTIRVSLSADPVEEVKVGFEILKSLGLRHRGVTIISCPSCARQGFDVIKTVSTLEERLAHITTSMSLSIIGCVVNGPGEALMTDIGFTGGGAGSGMVYLAGKQSHKLGNDQMIEHIVELVEAKAAELEAQTAAEAAE
;
A
#
# COMPACT_ATOMS: atom_id res chain seq x y z
N MET A 1 -12.95 -10.58 11.18
CA MET A 1 -13.30 -10.79 9.75
C MET A 1 -14.44 -11.78 9.68
N SER A 2 -15.52 -11.45 8.99
CA SER A 2 -16.61 -12.39 8.77
C SER A 2 -16.15 -13.42 7.73
N HIS A 3 -15.99 -14.69 8.14
CA HIS A 3 -15.80 -15.77 7.18
C HIS A 3 -16.98 -15.78 6.21
N ASN A 4 -16.69 -15.70 4.91
CA ASN A 4 -17.73 -15.83 3.90
C ASN A 4 -18.07 -17.31 3.73
N PRO A 5 -19.20 -17.81 4.27
CA PRO A 5 -19.53 -19.24 4.23
C PRO A 5 -19.83 -19.73 2.80
N ILE A 6 -20.12 -18.81 1.87
CA ILE A 6 -20.43 -19.14 0.48
C ILE A 6 -19.16 -19.29 -0.36
N ARG A 7 -18.08 -18.57 0.00
CA ARG A 7 -16.82 -18.58 -0.76
C ARG A 7 -15.61 -18.67 0.17
N PRO A 8 -15.46 -19.76 0.94
CA PRO A 8 -14.39 -19.92 1.94
C PRO A 8 -12.99 -19.86 1.33
N TRP A 9 -12.83 -20.20 0.06
CA TRP A 9 -11.56 -20.11 -0.69
C TRP A 9 -11.11 -18.67 -0.98
N ARG A 10 -11.92 -17.66 -0.70
CA ARG A 10 -11.54 -16.23 -0.76
C ARG A 10 -11.08 -15.67 0.58
N ASN A 11 -11.17 -16.43 1.64
CA ASN A 11 -10.75 -15.95 2.95
C ASN A 11 -9.24 -16.10 3.10
N ILE A 12 -8.60 -14.99 3.49
CA ILE A 12 -7.20 -14.99 3.87
C ILE A 12 -7.14 -14.81 5.39
N ASP A 13 -6.63 -15.84 6.08
CA ASP A 13 -6.42 -15.77 7.53
C ASP A 13 -5.14 -14.97 7.79
N ARG A 14 -5.30 -13.73 8.23
CA ARG A 14 -4.16 -12.87 8.52
C ARG A 14 -3.44 -13.33 9.79
N ARG A 15 -2.10 -13.33 9.73
CA ARG A 15 -1.24 -13.53 10.89
C ARG A 15 -1.65 -12.59 12.01
N LYS A 16 -1.77 -13.09 13.23
CA LYS A 16 -2.02 -12.26 14.40
C LYS A 16 -0.75 -11.49 14.74
N SER A 17 -0.79 -10.18 14.59
CA SER A 17 0.24 -9.25 15.03
C SER A 17 -0.30 -8.34 16.11
N ARG A 18 0.57 -7.77 16.95
CA ARG A 18 0.12 -6.70 17.85
C ARG A 18 -0.19 -5.45 17.02
N GLN A 19 -1.04 -4.59 17.54
CA GLN A 19 -1.35 -3.32 16.90
C GLN A 19 -0.45 -2.23 17.48
N ILE A 20 0.07 -1.37 16.61
CA ILE A 20 0.77 -0.12 16.96
C ILE A 20 0.12 1.06 16.24
N MET A 21 0.46 2.28 16.65
CA MET A 21 0.00 3.48 15.98
C MET A 21 1.13 4.16 15.21
N VAL A 22 0.78 4.67 14.01
CA VAL A 22 1.61 5.58 13.23
C VAL A 22 0.82 6.89 13.09
N GLY A 23 1.01 7.78 14.04
CA GLY A 23 0.09 8.91 14.21
C GLY A 23 -1.34 8.42 14.43
N LYS A 24 -2.25 8.78 13.52
CA LYS A 24 -3.66 8.35 13.57
C LYS A 24 -3.94 7.01 12.87
N VAL A 25 -2.94 6.40 12.22
CA VAL A 25 -3.11 5.15 11.45
C VAL A 25 -2.72 3.95 12.31
N ALA A 26 -3.67 3.06 12.55
CA ALA A 26 -3.41 1.78 13.20
C ALA A 26 -2.73 0.82 12.21
N VAL A 27 -1.71 0.09 12.68
CA VAL A 27 -0.95 -0.89 11.90
C VAL A 27 -0.80 -2.17 12.71
N GLY A 28 -1.18 -3.29 12.13
CA GLY A 28 -1.22 -4.59 12.81
C GLY A 28 -2.56 -4.89 13.46
N GLY A 29 -2.66 -6.02 14.12
CA GLY A 29 -3.91 -6.52 14.64
C GLY A 29 -4.97 -6.70 13.56
N ASP A 30 -6.17 -6.26 13.81
CA ASP A 30 -7.28 -6.31 12.85
C ASP A 30 -7.38 -5.06 11.96
N ALA A 31 -6.43 -4.11 12.10
CA ALA A 31 -6.41 -2.89 11.29
C ALA A 31 -6.29 -3.21 9.78
N PRO A 32 -6.89 -2.42 8.89
CA PRO A 32 -6.70 -2.55 7.46
C PRO A 32 -5.21 -2.44 7.09
N ILE A 33 -4.77 -3.24 6.10
CA ILE A 33 -3.39 -3.17 5.61
C ILE A 33 -3.14 -1.78 5.02
N SER A 34 -2.21 -1.02 5.59
CA SER A 34 -1.94 0.35 5.16
C SER A 34 -1.01 0.39 3.95
N VAL A 35 -1.28 1.31 3.03
CA VAL A 35 -0.45 1.59 1.87
C VAL A 35 0.44 2.79 2.18
N GLN A 36 1.75 2.56 2.17
CA GLN A 36 2.76 3.59 2.37
C GLN A 36 3.50 3.86 1.06
N THR A 37 3.82 5.12 0.78
CA THR A 37 4.77 5.51 -0.27
C THR A 37 5.89 6.38 0.29
N MET A 38 6.74 6.94 -0.57
CA MET A 38 7.85 7.80 -0.18
C MET A 38 8.03 8.91 -1.21
N THR A 39 8.27 10.14 -0.74
CA THR A 39 8.61 11.26 -1.60
C THR A 39 9.96 11.04 -2.31
N ASN A 40 10.08 11.59 -3.50
CA ASN A 40 11.34 11.64 -4.26
C ASN A 40 11.83 13.09 -4.51
N THR A 41 11.15 14.07 -3.93
CA THR A 41 11.58 15.46 -3.88
C THR A 41 12.75 15.65 -2.92
N LEU A 42 13.54 16.70 -3.10
CA LEU A 42 14.48 17.15 -2.06
C LEU A 42 13.68 17.62 -0.86
N THR A 43 13.91 17.07 0.32
CA THR A 43 13.15 17.42 1.53
C THR A 43 13.28 18.90 1.91
N THR A 44 14.39 19.53 1.55
CA THR A 44 14.62 20.96 1.73
C THR A 44 13.79 21.84 0.79
N ASP A 45 13.26 21.28 -0.30
CA ASP A 45 12.23 21.93 -1.10
C ASP A 45 10.86 21.64 -0.48
N VAL A 46 10.52 22.44 0.52
CA VAL A 46 9.32 22.27 1.34
C VAL A 46 8.05 22.30 0.49
N ALA A 47 7.95 23.25 -0.45
CA ALA A 47 6.77 23.42 -1.28
C ALA A 47 6.51 22.20 -2.19
N ALA A 48 7.53 21.75 -2.92
CA ALA A 48 7.44 20.57 -3.78
C ALA A 48 7.15 19.29 -2.97
N THR A 49 7.73 19.18 -1.77
CA THR A 49 7.49 18.01 -0.92
C THR A 49 6.07 17.99 -0.36
N ILE A 50 5.52 19.13 0.07
CA ILE A 50 4.11 19.25 0.51
C ILE A 50 3.17 18.85 -0.64
N GLU A 51 3.37 19.41 -1.83
CA GLU A 51 2.55 19.08 -3.00
C GLU A 51 2.58 17.57 -3.31
N GLN A 52 3.76 16.96 -3.28
CA GLN A 52 3.89 15.53 -3.55
C GLN A 52 3.22 14.69 -2.46
N VAL A 53 3.33 15.05 -1.19
CA VAL A 53 2.63 14.39 -0.08
C VAL A 53 1.12 14.47 -0.27
N GLN A 54 0.59 15.64 -0.62
CA GLN A 54 -0.84 15.85 -0.87
C GLN A 54 -1.33 15.00 -2.06
N ARG A 55 -0.59 14.96 -3.17
CA ARG A 55 -0.89 14.10 -4.33
C ARG A 55 -0.92 12.62 -3.95
N CYS A 56 0.04 12.16 -3.17
CA CYS A 56 0.07 10.77 -2.67
C CYS A 56 -1.12 10.48 -1.75
N ALA A 57 -1.49 11.39 -0.88
CA ALA A 57 -2.66 11.25 0.00
C ALA A 57 -3.97 11.20 -0.79
N VAL A 58 -4.15 12.05 -1.80
CA VAL A 58 -5.31 12.01 -2.71
C VAL A 58 -5.39 10.66 -3.44
N ALA A 59 -4.25 10.12 -3.87
CA ALA A 59 -4.19 8.78 -4.47
C ALA A 59 -4.53 7.65 -3.47
N GLY A 60 -4.56 7.94 -2.15
CA GLY A 60 -4.96 7.01 -1.11
C GLY A 60 -3.81 6.52 -0.22
N ALA A 61 -2.62 7.10 -0.28
CA ALA A 61 -1.57 6.76 0.68
C ALA A 61 -2.05 7.00 2.11
N ASP A 62 -1.94 6.00 2.97
CA ASP A 62 -2.28 6.13 4.39
C ASP A 62 -1.14 6.78 5.17
N ILE A 63 0.09 6.57 4.71
CA ILE A 63 1.35 7.00 5.35
C ILE A 63 2.32 7.42 4.26
N VAL A 64 3.04 8.52 4.46
CA VAL A 64 4.11 8.95 3.54
C VAL A 64 5.43 9.00 4.27
N ARG A 65 6.50 8.46 3.66
CA ARG A 65 7.87 8.50 4.17
C ARG A 65 8.66 9.61 3.47
N ILE A 66 9.45 10.32 4.25
CA ILE A 66 10.30 11.43 3.78
C ILE A 66 11.74 11.18 4.23
N SER A 67 12.70 11.34 3.33
CA SER A 67 14.13 11.19 3.63
C SER A 67 14.64 12.37 4.44
N THR A 68 15.41 12.08 5.50
CA THR A 68 16.01 13.10 6.38
C THR A 68 17.51 12.85 6.55
N PRO A 69 18.29 13.07 5.47
CA PRO A 69 19.73 12.77 5.49
C PRO A 69 20.54 13.72 6.34
N ASP A 70 20.08 14.96 6.53
CA ASP A 70 20.82 16.04 7.18
C ASP A 70 19.92 16.90 8.07
N ARG A 71 20.51 17.94 8.68
CA ARG A 71 19.83 18.86 9.59
C ARG A 71 18.82 19.75 8.88
N ASP A 72 19.12 20.21 7.69
CA ASP A 72 18.25 21.10 6.95
C ASP A 72 16.96 20.36 6.55
N SER A 73 17.09 19.09 6.18
CA SER A 73 15.96 18.19 5.92
C SER A 73 15.09 17.97 7.17
N THR A 74 15.69 17.79 8.36
CA THR A 74 14.89 17.66 9.60
C THR A 74 14.22 18.97 10.01
N GLN A 75 14.83 20.12 9.75
CA GLN A 75 14.20 21.43 9.97
C GLN A 75 12.99 21.67 9.05
N ALA A 76 13.08 21.20 7.80
CA ALA A 76 11.98 21.27 6.84
C ALA A 76 10.77 20.44 7.25
N LEU A 77 10.97 19.33 7.96
CA LEU A 77 9.90 18.40 8.35
C LEU A 77 8.76 19.09 9.11
N LYS A 78 9.06 20.05 9.98
CA LYS A 78 8.01 20.70 10.79
C LYS A 78 6.95 21.39 9.92
N ALA A 79 7.38 22.08 8.87
CA ALA A 79 6.47 22.73 7.94
C ALA A 79 5.73 21.70 7.07
N ILE A 80 6.42 20.67 6.62
CA ILE A 80 5.82 19.62 5.79
C ILE A 80 4.76 18.83 6.59
N ILE A 81 5.05 18.49 7.84
CA ILE A 81 4.11 17.73 8.71
C ILE A 81 2.87 18.57 9.01
N ALA A 82 3.01 19.89 9.22
CA ALA A 82 1.88 20.78 9.50
C ALA A 82 0.84 20.81 8.36
N GLU A 83 1.28 20.67 7.11
CA GLU A 83 0.43 20.67 5.91
C GLU A 83 0.07 19.25 5.41
N SER A 84 0.57 18.22 6.07
CA SER A 84 0.34 16.83 5.64
C SER A 84 -1.01 16.31 6.10
N PRO A 85 -1.88 15.81 5.19
CA PRO A 85 -3.13 15.17 5.57
C PRO A 85 -2.94 13.76 6.15
N VAL A 86 -1.74 13.17 6.01
CA VAL A 86 -1.39 11.82 6.43
C VAL A 86 -0.16 11.80 7.34
N PRO A 87 -0.01 10.80 8.22
CA PRO A 87 1.18 10.65 9.06
C PRO A 87 2.47 10.56 8.24
N ILE A 88 3.51 11.27 8.72
CA ILE A 88 4.83 11.28 8.09
C ILE A 88 5.78 10.34 8.84
N VAL A 89 6.49 9.51 8.09
CA VAL A 89 7.61 8.69 8.56
C VAL A 89 8.92 9.38 8.19
N ALA A 90 9.74 9.72 9.16
CA ALA A 90 11.08 10.24 8.90
C ALA A 90 12.06 9.08 8.66
N ASP A 91 12.78 9.13 7.54
CA ASP A 91 13.73 8.10 7.13
C ASP A 91 15.16 8.51 7.50
N ILE A 92 15.67 7.93 8.60
CA ILE A 92 16.97 8.25 9.16
C ILE A 92 17.94 7.08 8.93
N HIS A 93 19.13 7.35 8.36
CA HIS A 93 20.10 6.32 8.03
C HIS A 93 21.24 6.21 9.07
N PHE A 94 21.92 7.31 9.43
CA PHE A 94 23.19 7.23 10.17
C PHE A 94 23.28 8.11 11.42
N HIS A 95 22.48 9.16 11.53
CA HIS A 95 22.67 10.15 12.59
C HIS A 95 21.52 10.14 13.60
N TYR A 96 21.77 9.62 14.79
CA TYR A 96 20.79 9.57 15.88
C TYR A 96 20.13 10.93 16.18
N LYS A 97 20.89 12.05 16.06
CA LYS A 97 20.34 13.40 16.26
C LYS A 97 19.24 13.74 15.26
N ARG A 98 19.32 13.23 14.02
CA ARG A 98 18.25 13.42 13.03
C ARG A 98 16.96 12.72 13.46
N ALA A 99 17.08 11.57 14.13
CA ALA A 99 15.93 10.88 14.69
C ALA A 99 15.25 11.67 15.81
N ILE A 100 16.06 12.27 16.71
CA ILE A 100 15.54 13.10 17.79
C ILE A 100 14.85 14.35 17.23
N GLU A 101 15.51 15.08 16.34
CA GLU A 101 14.96 16.27 15.69
C GLU A 101 13.67 15.96 14.89
N ALA A 102 13.59 14.81 14.23
CA ALA A 102 12.41 14.39 13.51
C ALA A 102 11.23 14.09 14.47
N ALA A 103 11.50 13.46 15.61
CA ALA A 103 10.49 13.25 16.64
C ALA A 103 9.98 14.58 17.20
N GLU A 104 10.87 15.50 17.52
CA GLU A 104 10.55 16.87 17.98
C GLU A 104 9.76 17.66 16.93
N ALA A 105 10.02 17.43 15.65
CA ALA A 105 9.28 18.05 14.54
C ALA A 105 7.86 17.48 14.37
N GLY A 106 7.51 16.38 15.04
CA GLY A 106 6.19 15.76 15.00
C GLY A 106 6.06 14.57 14.03
N ALA A 107 7.18 13.95 13.62
CA ALA A 107 7.11 12.72 12.82
C ALA A 107 6.34 11.63 13.57
N ALA A 108 5.43 10.95 12.86
CA ALA A 108 4.61 9.89 13.45
C ALA A 108 5.38 8.56 13.63
N CYS A 109 6.44 8.37 12.86
CA CYS A 109 7.28 7.18 12.93
C CYS A 109 8.71 7.52 12.49
N LEU A 110 9.67 6.91 13.16
CA LEU A 110 11.09 6.99 12.79
C LEU A 110 11.51 5.69 12.10
N ARG A 111 11.96 5.77 10.86
CA ARG A 111 12.59 4.61 10.23
C ARG A 111 14.08 4.64 10.52
N ILE A 112 14.53 3.65 11.25
CA ILE A 112 15.93 3.49 11.67
C ILE A 112 16.35 2.02 11.61
N ASN A 113 17.66 1.82 11.64
CA ASN A 113 18.28 0.57 12.04
C ASN A 113 18.98 0.85 13.37
N PRO A 114 18.51 0.33 14.53
CA PRO A 114 19.11 0.63 15.84
C PRO A 114 20.61 0.34 15.88
N GLY A 115 21.09 -0.71 15.20
CA GLY A 115 22.50 -1.05 15.11
C GLY A 115 23.36 -0.07 14.30
N ASN A 116 22.76 0.80 13.47
CA ASN A 116 23.50 1.70 12.58
C ASN A 116 23.51 3.17 13.04
N ILE A 117 22.72 3.53 14.05
CA ILE A 117 22.59 4.92 14.51
C ILE A 117 23.56 5.28 15.63
N GLY A 118 24.35 4.34 16.11
CA GLY A 118 25.41 4.55 17.10
C GLY A 118 25.43 3.50 18.20
N ASP A 119 26.08 3.86 19.30
CA ASP A 119 26.17 3.01 20.49
C ASP A 119 24.85 2.94 21.28
N ALA A 120 24.80 2.06 22.29
CA ALA A 120 23.59 1.84 23.09
C ALA A 120 23.09 3.12 23.81
N SER A 121 23.95 4.09 24.09
CA SER A 121 23.53 5.35 24.71
C SER A 121 22.73 6.20 23.74
N ARG A 122 23.18 6.30 22.49
CA ARG A 122 22.49 7.04 21.41
C ARG A 122 21.18 6.40 21.03
N VAL A 123 21.13 5.07 20.99
CA VAL A 123 19.88 4.33 20.78
C VAL A 123 18.88 4.67 21.87
N ARG A 124 19.29 4.71 23.15
CA ARG A 124 18.41 5.12 24.26
C ARG A 124 17.90 6.55 24.13
N GLU A 125 18.73 7.49 23.66
CA GLU A 125 18.29 8.87 23.41
C GLU A 125 17.19 8.93 22.33
N VAL A 126 17.33 8.17 21.24
CA VAL A 126 16.31 8.08 20.19
C VAL A 126 15.03 7.44 20.71
N ILE A 127 15.13 6.35 21.47
CA ILE A 127 13.97 5.70 22.08
C ILE A 127 13.26 6.64 23.05
N LYS A 128 14.03 7.38 23.85
CA LYS A 128 13.46 8.40 24.75
C LYS A 128 12.70 9.46 23.97
N ALA A 129 13.30 10.03 22.91
CA ALA A 129 12.63 11.02 22.07
C ALA A 129 11.38 10.44 21.41
N ALA A 130 11.41 9.18 20.94
CA ALA A 130 10.24 8.52 20.38
C ALA A 130 9.10 8.37 21.42
N LYS A 131 9.42 7.98 22.65
CA LYS A 131 8.45 7.91 23.77
C LYS A 131 7.87 9.29 24.10
N ASP A 132 8.73 10.29 24.25
CA ASP A 132 8.35 11.64 24.67
C ASP A 132 7.42 12.32 23.65
N HIS A 133 7.56 11.99 22.36
CA HIS A 133 6.78 12.57 21.26
C HIS A 133 5.75 11.61 20.64
N GLY A 134 5.53 10.45 21.22
CA GLY A 134 4.53 9.48 20.74
C GLY A 134 4.83 8.91 19.34
N CYS A 135 6.11 8.84 18.95
CA CYS A 135 6.53 8.26 17.69
C CYS A 135 6.65 6.73 17.79
N SER A 136 6.14 6.02 16.79
CA SER A 136 6.53 4.61 16.60
C SER A 136 7.90 4.50 15.90
N ILE A 137 8.49 3.31 15.93
CA ILE A 137 9.75 3.04 15.24
C ILE A 137 9.54 1.95 14.19
N ARG A 138 10.14 2.12 13.01
CA ARG A 138 10.24 1.05 12.02
C ARG A 138 11.68 0.58 11.88
N ILE A 139 11.94 -0.66 12.26
CA ILE A 139 13.18 -1.36 11.97
C ILE A 139 13.23 -1.70 10.48
N GLY A 140 14.30 -1.34 9.78
CA GLY A 140 14.41 -1.54 8.34
C GLY A 140 15.66 -2.30 7.94
N VAL A 141 15.63 -3.64 8.00
CA VAL A 141 16.68 -4.49 7.47
C VAL A 141 16.58 -4.59 5.95
N ASN A 142 17.72 -4.47 5.28
CA ASN A 142 17.83 -4.67 3.83
C ASN A 142 19.01 -5.63 3.56
N ALA A 143 18.82 -6.56 2.63
CA ALA A 143 19.85 -7.53 2.23
C ALA A 143 21.16 -6.84 1.80
N GLY A 144 21.07 -5.72 1.06
CA GLY A 144 22.22 -4.97 0.57
C GLY A 144 22.99 -4.17 1.63
N SER A 145 22.53 -4.14 2.89
CA SER A 145 23.17 -3.39 3.98
C SER A 145 23.15 -4.14 5.31
N LEU A 146 23.28 -5.47 5.25
CA LEU A 146 23.42 -6.31 6.43
C LEU A 146 24.72 -5.99 7.18
N GLU A 147 24.69 -6.21 8.48
CA GLU A 147 25.82 -6.02 9.38
C GLU A 147 26.98 -6.95 9.01
N LYS A 148 28.20 -6.40 9.13
CA LYS A 148 29.43 -7.10 8.72
C LYS A 148 29.60 -8.46 9.43
N HIS A 149 29.30 -8.53 10.71
CA HIS A 149 29.41 -9.77 11.48
C HIS A 149 28.45 -10.86 11.00
N LEU A 150 27.26 -10.50 10.50
CA LEU A 150 26.32 -11.45 9.91
C LEU A 150 26.79 -11.93 8.54
N LEU A 151 27.36 -11.03 7.73
CA LEU A 151 27.97 -11.42 6.45
C LEU A 151 29.19 -12.33 6.66
N GLU A 152 30.00 -12.11 7.71
CA GLU A 152 31.10 -13.01 8.10
C GLU A 152 30.59 -14.38 8.58
N LYS A 153 29.46 -14.41 9.32
CA LYS A 153 28.85 -15.64 9.82
C LYS A 153 28.19 -16.48 8.74
N TYR A 154 27.47 -15.86 7.84
CA TYR A 154 26.63 -16.55 6.85
C TYR A 154 27.24 -16.59 5.44
N GLY A 155 28.27 -15.81 5.16
CA GLY A 155 28.95 -15.71 3.87
C GLY A 155 28.27 -14.80 2.84
N GLU A 156 26.93 -14.76 2.83
CA GLU A 156 26.11 -13.95 1.93
C GLU A 156 24.80 -13.52 2.60
N PRO A 157 24.07 -12.56 2.04
CA PRO A 157 22.72 -12.26 2.46
C PRO A 157 21.79 -13.46 2.24
N CYS A 158 21.27 -14.03 3.32
CA CYS A 158 20.33 -15.14 3.31
C CYS A 158 19.13 -14.83 4.24
N PRO A 159 18.03 -15.60 4.17
CA PRO A 159 16.86 -15.37 5.02
C PRO A 159 17.22 -15.37 6.51
N GLU A 160 18.05 -16.32 6.96
CA GLU A 160 18.48 -16.47 8.34
C GLU A 160 19.27 -15.25 8.85
N ALA A 161 20.19 -14.74 8.03
CA ALA A 161 20.97 -13.54 8.35
C ALA A 161 20.08 -12.30 8.50
N MET A 162 19.09 -12.15 7.60
CA MET A 162 18.14 -11.03 7.63
C MET A 162 17.22 -11.09 8.85
N VAL A 163 16.77 -12.28 9.20
CA VAL A 163 15.90 -12.50 10.37
C VAL A 163 16.69 -12.28 11.66
N GLU A 164 17.92 -12.80 11.78
CA GLU A 164 18.79 -12.57 12.93
C GLU A 164 19.04 -11.08 13.14
N SER A 165 19.41 -10.33 12.10
CA SER A 165 19.54 -8.87 12.17
C SER A 165 18.24 -8.21 12.69
N GLY A 166 17.10 -8.60 12.15
CA GLY A 166 15.80 -8.07 12.58
C GLY A 166 15.51 -8.34 14.06
N LEU A 167 15.73 -9.55 14.52
CA LEU A 167 15.50 -9.97 15.91
C LEU A 167 16.46 -9.29 16.89
N ASP A 168 17.71 -9.09 16.50
CA ASP A 168 18.67 -8.36 17.33
C ASP A 168 18.24 -6.90 17.53
N HIS A 169 17.76 -6.26 16.46
CA HIS A 169 17.21 -4.90 16.56
C HIS A 169 15.92 -4.83 17.38
N ILE A 170 15.06 -5.85 17.29
CA ILE A 170 13.86 -5.98 18.14
C ILE A 170 14.27 -6.07 19.60
N ARG A 171 15.25 -6.92 19.96
CA ARG A 171 15.74 -7.05 21.34
C ARG A 171 16.23 -5.71 21.89
N ILE A 172 17.00 -4.94 21.10
CA ILE A 172 17.48 -3.62 21.54
C ILE A 172 16.30 -2.72 21.95
N LEU A 173 15.21 -2.71 21.19
CA LEU A 173 14.02 -1.90 21.53
C LEU A 173 13.30 -2.45 22.77
N GLN A 174 13.11 -3.77 22.86
CA GLN A 174 12.44 -4.44 23.98
C GLN A 174 13.22 -4.29 25.29
N ASP A 175 14.55 -4.41 25.26
CA ASP A 175 15.43 -4.21 26.42
C ASP A 175 15.38 -2.77 26.97
N ASN A 176 14.91 -1.83 26.15
CA ASN A 176 14.64 -0.44 26.55
C ASN A 176 13.14 -0.18 26.80
N ASP A 177 12.35 -1.22 26.99
CA ASP A 177 10.89 -1.13 27.23
C ASP A 177 10.17 -0.30 26.17
N PHE A 178 10.49 -0.56 24.88
CA PHE A 178 9.84 0.09 23.75
C PHE A 178 9.18 -0.95 22.87
N HIS A 179 7.85 -0.87 22.74
CA HIS A 179 7.03 -1.85 22.04
C HIS A 179 6.26 -1.28 20.83
N GLU A 180 6.25 0.05 20.67
CA GLU A 180 5.59 0.76 19.55
C GLU A 180 6.47 0.69 18.28
N PHE A 181 6.72 -0.52 17.79
CA PHE A 181 7.55 -0.70 16.60
C PHE A 181 6.98 -1.72 15.62
N LYS A 182 7.32 -1.55 14.35
CA LYS A 182 7.13 -2.47 13.24
C LYS A 182 8.46 -2.78 12.56
N ILE A 183 8.51 -3.87 11.78
CA ILE A 183 9.75 -4.34 11.17
C ILE A 183 9.59 -4.63 9.68
N SER A 184 10.66 -4.48 8.93
CA SER A 184 10.77 -4.92 7.54
C SER A 184 12.11 -5.60 7.29
N VAL A 185 12.09 -6.69 6.52
CA VAL A 185 13.26 -7.37 5.97
C VAL A 185 13.13 -7.40 4.46
N LYS A 186 13.87 -6.55 3.77
CA LYS A 186 13.70 -6.31 2.33
C LYS A 186 14.88 -6.81 1.51
N ALA A 187 14.58 -7.38 0.36
CA ALA A 187 15.54 -7.72 -0.67
C ALA A 187 15.01 -7.33 -2.05
N SER A 188 15.89 -7.24 -3.01
CA SER A 188 15.53 -7.08 -4.43
C SER A 188 15.18 -8.41 -5.09
N ASP A 189 15.70 -9.51 -4.57
CA ASP A 189 15.29 -10.87 -4.93
C ASP A 189 13.99 -11.26 -4.22
N VAL A 190 13.00 -11.72 -5.00
CA VAL A 190 11.66 -12.04 -4.48
C VAL A 190 11.68 -13.29 -3.60
N PHE A 191 12.49 -14.30 -3.94
CA PHE A 191 12.57 -15.53 -3.16
C PHE A 191 13.23 -15.28 -1.81
N LEU A 192 14.34 -14.54 -1.81
CA LEU A 192 15.03 -14.13 -0.58
C LEU A 192 14.10 -13.31 0.33
N ALA A 193 13.42 -12.32 -0.23
CA ALA A 193 12.47 -11.50 0.53
C ALA A 193 11.33 -12.35 1.10
N ALA A 194 10.70 -13.19 0.29
CA ALA A 194 9.59 -14.05 0.73
C ALA A 194 10.01 -14.99 1.85
N ALA A 195 11.14 -15.69 1.70
CA ALA A 195 11.64 -16.60 2.72
C ALA A 195 12.00 -15.86 4.03
N ALA A 196 12.65 -14.70 3.96
CA ALA A 196 12.97 -13.90 5.13
C ALA A 196 11.72 -13.39 5.86
N TYR A 197 10.69 -12.93 5.13
CA TYR A 197 9.44 -12.50 5.74
C TYR A 197 8.65 -13.65 6.37
N GLN A 198 8.65 -14.84 5.77
CA GLN A 198 8.02 -16.03 6.34
C GLN A 198 8.67 -16.41 7.68
N GLN A 199 9.99 -16.56 7.70
CA GLN A 199 10.72 -16.86 8.94
C GLN A 199 10.55 -15.78 10.01
N LEU A 200 10.54 -14.49 9.61
CA LEU A 200 10.30 -13.39 10.52
C LEU A 200 8.87 -13.43 11.10
N ALA A 201 7.89 -13.78 10.29
CA ALA A 201 6.49 -13.85 10.71
C ALA A 201 6.26 -14.92 11.79
N ASP A 202 7.03 -16.00 11.76
CA ASP A 202 7.00 -17.06 12.78
C ASP A 202 7.76 -16.66 14.06
N ALA A 203 8.75 -15.76 13.93
CA ALA A 203 9.66 -15.42 15.02
C ALA A 203 9.22 -14.23 15.90
N THR A 204 8.25 -13.42 15.48
CA THR A 204 7.82 -12.22 16.22
C THR A 204 6.34 -11.91 15.98
N ASP A 205 5.68 -11.28 16.95
CA ASP A 205 4.33 -10.73 16.84
C ASP A 205 4.31 -9.27 16.35
N ALA A 206 5.49 -8.66 16.13
CA ALA A 206 5.57 -7.28 15.64
C ALA A 206 4.88 -7.13 14.27
N PRO A 207 4.22 -5.99 14.01
CA PRO A 207 3.66 -5.72 12.69
C PRO A 207 4.74 -5.70 11.62
N ILE A 208 4.44 -6.30 10.48
CA ILE A 208 5.39 -6.45 9.37
C ILE A 208 5.07 -5.46 8.25
N HIS A 209 6.08 -4.67 7.87
CA HIS A 209 6.04 -3.78 6.72
C HIS A 209 6.65 -4.47 5.50
N LEU A 210 5.79 -4.89 4.57
CA LEU A 210 6.22 -5.57 3.36
C LEU A 210 6.75 -4.60 2.29
N GLY A 211 7.69 -5.08 1.51
CA GLY A 211 8.16 -4.39 0.30
C GLY A 211 9.27 -5.18 -0.39
N ILE A 212 9.25 -5.17 -1.72
CA ILE A 212 10.39 -5.58 -2.53
C ILE A 212 11.17 -4.32 -2.85
N THR A 213 12.45 -4.28 -2.48
CA THR A 213 13.29 -3.10 -2.74
C THR A 213 13.86 -3.15 -4.14
N GLU A 214 14.12 -1.97 -4.73
CA GLU A 214 14.77 -1.87 -6.05
C GLU A 214 14.06 -2.72 -7.11
N ALA A 215 12.73 -2.63 -7.13
CA ALA A 215 11.92 -3.51 -7.98
C ALA A 215 12.05 -3.15 -9.48
N GLY A 216 12.39 -1.91 -9.81
CA GLY A 216 12.58 -1.44 -11.19
C GLY A 216 11.55 -0.41 -11.65
N GLY A 217 11.46 -0.20 -12.96
CA GLY A 217 10.50 0.72 -13.57
C GLY A 217 9.05 0.29 -13.41
N LEU A 218 8.12 1.12 -13.90
CA LEU A 218 6.67 0.95 -13.68
C LEU A 218 6.18 -0.48 -13.98
N VAL A 219 6.44 -1.02 -15.15
CA VAL A 219 5.92 -2.35 -15.55
C VAL A 219 6.63 -3.48 -14.78
N SER A 220 7.97 -3.54 -14.88
CA SER A 220 8.76 -4.61 -14.26
C SER A 220 8.66 -4.59 -12.73
N GLY A 221 8.70 -3.39 -12.15
CA GLY A 221 8.58 -3.20 -10.71
C GLY A 221 7.19 -3.55 -10.18
N THR A 222 6.13 -3.25 -10.93
CA THR A 222 4.76 -3.67 -10.61
C THR A 222 4.65 -5.19 -10.58
N VAL A 223 5.12 -5.87 -11.62
CA VAL A 223 5.08 -7.34 -11.69
C VAL A 223 5.86 -7.96 -10.53
N LYS A 224 7.09 -7.48 -10.29
CA LYS A 224 7.95 -7.97 -9.22
C LYS A 224 7.33 -7.77 -7.83
N SER A 225 6.76 -6.59 -7.59
CA SER A 225 6.06 -6.26 -6.35
C SER A 225 4.78 -7.09 -6.18
N ALA A 226 3.99 -7.25 -7.24
CA ALA A 226 2.77 -8.05 -7.20
C ALA A 226 3.05 -9.53 -6.89
N VAL A 227 4.11 -10.10 -7.47
CA VAL A 227 4.53 -11.48 -7.17
C VAL A 227 4.99 -11.60 -5.72
N GLY A 228 5.88 -10.72 -5.27
CA GLY A 228 6.46 -10.82 -3.92
C GLY A 228 5.46 -10.49 -2.81
N LEU A 229 4.79 -9.34 -2.91
CA LEU A 229 3.79 -8.92 -1.93
C LEU A 229 2.53 -9.79 -1.99
N GLY A 230 2.08 -10.15 -3.21
CA GLY A 230 0.91 -10.98 -3.40
C GLY A 230 1.05 -12.35 -2.75
N ASN A 231 2.22 -13.00 -2.91
CA ASN A 231 2.51 -14.27 -2.25
C ASN A 231 2.42 -14.16 -0.72
N LEU A 232 3.09 -13.17 -0.12
CA LEU A 232 3.10 -12.98 1.33
C LEU A 232 1.71 -12.62 1.88
N LEU A 233 1.00 -11.72 1.21
CA LEU A 233 -0.35 -11.31 1.59
C LEU A 233 -1.35 -12.48 1.48
N TRP A 234 -1.22 -13.33 0.47
CA TRP A 234 -2.03 -14.56 0.34
C TRP A 234 -1.81 -15.50 1.52
N MET A 235 -0.58 -15.59 2.04
CA MET A 235 -0.24 -16.36 3.24
C MET A 235 -0.67 -15.67 4.54
N GLY A 236 -1.33 -14.51 4.48
CA GLY A 236 -1.75 -13.73 5.64
C GLY A 236 -0.65 -12.89 6.29
N ILE A 237 0.52 -12.78 5.67
CA ILE A 237 1.67 -12.03 6.19
C ILE A 237 1.64 -10.61 5.65
N GLY A 238 1.70 -9.61 6.54
CA GLY A 238 1.83 -8.20 6.21
C GLY A 238 0.73 -7.32 6.81
N ASP A 239 1.15 -6.22 7.41
CA ASP A 239 0.29 -5.26 8.11
C ASP A 239 0.34 -3.87 7.44
N THR A 240 1.39 -3.61 6.69
CA THR A 240 1.57 -2.40 5.89
C THR A 240 2.47 -2.71 4.70
N ILE A 241 2.22 -2.09 3.56
CA ILE A 241 2.95 -2.35 2.32
C ILE A 241 3.56 -1.09 1.73
N ARG A 242 4.69 -1.23 1.04
CA ARG A 242 5.21 -0.22 0.11
C ARG A 242 5.68 -0.89 -1.18
N VAL A 243 5.10 -0.48 -2.28
CA VAL A 243 5.61 -0.75 -3.64
C VAL A 243 6.76 0.22 -3.91
N SER A 244 7.87 -0.25 -4.47
CA SER A 244 9.04 0.59 -4.80
C SER A 244 9.24 0.61 -6.31
N LEU A 245 9.02 1.77 -6.92
CA LEU A 245 9.13 1.95 -8.37
C LEU A 245 10.07 3.10 -8.72
N SER A 246 10.78 2.97 -9.84
CA SER A 246 11.45 4.08 -10.50
C SER A 246 10.41 4.86 -11.34
N ALA A 247 9.43 5.48 -10.64
CA ALA A 247 8.30 6.20 -11.21
C ALA A 247 7.78 7.26 -10.21
N ASP A 248 6.71 8.00 -10.56
CA ASP A 248 6.04 8.91 -9.64
C ASP A 248 5.51 8.14 -8.42
N PRO A 249 5.70 8.63 -7.18
CA PRO A 249 5.20 7.96 -5.96
C PRO A 249 3.69 7.70 -5.94
N VAL A 250 2.90 8.46 -6.69
CA VAL A 250 1.47 8.21 -6.87
C VAL A 250 1.21 6.84 -7.51
N GLU A 251 2.05 6.42 -8.45
CA GLU A 251 1.94 5.11 -9.10
C GLU A 251 2.24 3.96 -8.11
N GLU A 252 3.15 4.15 -7.13
CA GLU A 252 3.38 3.18 -6.06
C GLU A 252 2.12 2.94 -5.24
N VAL A 253 1.35 4.01 -4.95
CA VAL A 253 0.08 3.93 -4.21
C VAL A 253 -0.97 3.17 -5.01
N LYS A 254 -1.16 3.52 -6.28
CA LYS A 254 -2.11 2.84 -7.17
C LYS A 254 -1.81 1.35 -7.26
N VAL A 255 -0.56 0.98 -7.54
CA VAL A 255 -0.14 -0.42 -7.62
C VAL A 255 -0.35 -1.14 -6.28
N GLY A 256 -0.06 -0.49 -5.16
CA GLY A 256 -0.33 -1.03 -3.82
C GLY A 256 -1.80 -1.38 -3.62
N PHE A 257 -2.72 -0.50 -4.02
CA PHE A 257 -4.16 -0.78 -3.96
C PHE A 257 -4.59 -1.87 -4.94
N GLU A 258 -4.04 -1.91 -6.16
CA GLU A 258 -4.37 -2.98 -7.12
C GLU A 258 -3.96 -4.37 -6.59
N ILE A 259 -2.81 -4.48 -5.91
CA ILE A 259 -2.41 -5.73 -5.25
C ILE A 259 -3.42 -6.11 -4.15
N LEU A 260 -3.79 -5.17 -3.27
CA LEU A 260 -4.74 -5.43 -2.18
C LEU A 260 -6.14 -5.75 -2.69
N LYS A 261 -6.62 -5.04 -3.72
CA LYS A 261 -7.90 -5.29 -4.39
C LYS A 261 -7.95 -6.69 -5.01
N SER A 262 -6.89 -7.09 -5.72
CA SER A 262 -6.80 -8.39 -6.36
C SER A 262 -6.93 -9.56 -5.36
N LEU A 263 -6.53 -9.33 -4.11
CA LEU A 263 -6.63 -10.30 -3.02
C LEU A 263 -7.90 -10.12 -2.15
N GLY A 264 -8.73 -9.13 -2.43
CA GLY A 264 -9.90 -8.82 -1.61
C GLY A 264 -9.58 -8.35 -0.19
N LEU A 265 -8.35 -7.89 0.05
CA LEU A 265 -7.88 -7.46 1.37
C LEU A 265 -8.26 -6.01 1.69
N ARG A 266 -8.27 -5.16 0.68
CA ARG A 266 -8.68 -3.76 0.79
C ARG A 266 -9.12 -3.25 -0.57
N HIS A 267 -10.18 -2.45 -0.58
CA HIS A 267 -10.75 -1.90 -1.80
C HIS A 267 -10.70 -0.36 -1.76
N ARG A 268 -10.49 0.24 -2.94
CA ARG A 268 -10.58 1.68 -3.17
C ARG A 268 -10.91 1.90 -4.64
N GLY A 269 -11.93 2.69 -4.91
CA GLY A 269 -12.33 3.07 -6.25
C GLY A 269 -13.00 1.95 -7.05
N VAL A 270 -13.16 2.21 -8.32
CA VAL A 270 -13.84 1.31 -9.26
C VAL A 270 -12.89 0.19 -9.69
N THR A 271 -13.33 -1.05 -9.55
CA THR A 271 -12.61 -2.22 -10.08
C THR A 271 -13.17 -2.54 -11.46
N ILE A 272 -12.41 -2.26 -12.51
CA ILE A 272 -12.83 -2.53 -13.89
C ILE A 272 -12.41 -3.94 -14.27
N ILE A 273 -13.39 -4.77 -14.64
CA ILE A 273 -13.23 -6.11 -15.18
C ILE A 273 -13.45 -6.03 -16.68
N SER A 274 -12.43 -6.32 -17.49
CA SER A 274 -12.51 -6.20 -18.93
C SER A 274 -11.99 -7.43 -19.65
N CYS A 275 -12.52 -7.70 -20.83
CA CYS A 275 -12.00 -8.74 -21.68
C CYS A 275 -10.74 -8.25 -22.45
N PRO A 276 -9.84 -9.18 -22.87
CA PRO A 276 -8.61 -8.80 -23.55
C PRO A 276 -8.80 -8.30 -24.99
N SER A 277 -10.05 -8.08 -25.41
CA SER A 277 -10.43 -7.73 -26.77
C SER A 277 -10.12 -8.84 -27.80
N CYS A 278 -11.00 -9.10 -28.71
CA CYS A 278 -10.80 -10.08 -29.81
C CYS A 278 -11.70 -9.75 -30.98
N ALA A 279 -11.63 -10.55 -32.07
CA ALA A 279 -12.43 -10.33 -33.29
C ALA A 279 -13.97 -10.32 -33.09
N ARG A 280 -14.47 -10.74 -31.93
CA ARG A 280 -15.90 -10.72 -31.58
C ARG A 280 -16.37 -9.42 -30.93
N GLN A 281 -15.45 -8.47 -30.64
CA GLN A 281 -15.81 -7.22 -29.98
C GLN A 281 -16.79 -6.38 -30.82
N GLY A 282 -17.80 -5.84 -30.15
CA GLY A 282 -18.77 -4.93 -30.75
C GLY A 282 -18.38 -3.44 -30.65
N PHE A 283 -17.30 -3.14 -29.92
CA PHE A 283 -16.73 -1.79 -29.73
C PHE A 283 -15.25 -1.89 -29.38
N ASP A 284 -14.51 -0.78 -29.40
CA ASP A 284 -13.12 -0.71 -29.01
C ASP A 284 -12.99 -0.80 -27.47
N VAL A 285 -12.82 -2.01 -26.96
CA VAL A 285 -12.70 -2.28 -25.50
C VAL A 285 -11.47 -1.61 -24.93
N ILE A 286 -10.33 -1.66 -25.62
CA ILE A 286 -9.06 -1.13 -25.11
C ILE A 286 -9.17 0.37 -24.85
N LYS A 287 -9.63 1.11 -25.86
CA LYS A 287 -9.82 2.57 -25.75
C LYS A 287 -10.87 2.91 -24.67
N THR A 288 -11.97 2.16 -24.65
CA THR A 288 -13.04 2.38 -23.68
C THR A 288 -12.58 2.20 -22.25
N VAL A 289 -11.84 1.10 -21.95
CA VAL A 289 -11.32 0.82 -20.60
C VAL A 289 -10.33 1.91 -20.18
N SER A 290 -9.36 2.26 -21.03
CA SER A 290 -8.40 3.33 -20.71
C SER A 290 -9.08 4.67 -20.42
N THR A 291 -10.11 5.03 -21.20
CA THR A 291 -10.87 6.26 -20.96
C THR A 291 -11.67 6.20 -19.66
N LEU A 292 -12.28 5.06 -19.33
CA LEU A 292 -13.03 4.90 -18.09
C LEU A 292 -12.11 4.89 -16.87
N GLU A 293 -10.93 4.25 -16.93
CA GLU A 293 -9.93 4.30 -15.86
C GLU A 293 -9.51 5.76 -15.56
N GLU A 294 -9.28 6.57 -16.58
CA GLU A 294 -8.97 7.99 -16.43
C GLU A 294 -10.14 8.79 -15.86
N ARG A 295 -11.33 8.64 -16.44
CA ARG A 295 -12.55 9.37 -16.09
C ARG A 295 -13.04 9.05 -14.67
N LEU A 296 -12.86 7.81 -14.21
CA LEU A 296 -13.33 7.31 -12.92
C LEU A 296 -12.26 7.35 -11.83
N ALA A 297 -11.05 7.85 -12.11
CA ALA A 297 -9.94 7.88 -11.16
C ALA A 297 -10.25 8.70 -9.88
N HIS A 298 -11.17 9.64 -9.93
CA HIS A 298 -11.61 10.46 -8.80
C HIS A 298 -12.54 9.71 -7.83
N ILE A 299 -13.20 8.64 -8.28
CA ILE A 299 -14.11 7.83 -7.45
C ILE A 299 -13.29 7.02 -6.45
N THR A 300 -13.56 7.20 -5.17
CA THR A 300 -12.89 6.46 -4.08
C THR A 300 -13.75 5.34 -3.51
N THR A 301 -15.05 5.40 -3.74
CA THR A 301 -16.04 4.43 -3.29
C THR A 301 -15.84 3.10 -4.01
N SER A 302 -15.82 2.02 -3.22
CA SER A 302 -15.57 0.67 -3.76
C SER A 302 -16.77 0.14 -4.53
N MET A 303 -16.58 -0.16 -5.80
CA MET A 303 -17.57 -0.83 -6.66
C MET A 303 -16.89 -1.56 -7.82
N SER A 304 -17.63 -2.41 -8.50
CA SER A 304 -17.19 -3.21 -9.64
C SER A 304 -17.90 -2.82 -10.93
N LEU A 305 -17.13 -2.74 -12.02
CA LEU A 305 -17.61 -2.40 -13.35
C LEU A 305 -17.10 -3.44 -14.38
N SER A 306 -17.98 -4.11 -15.10
CA SER A 306 -17.56 -5.00 -16.18
C SER A 306 -17.75 -4.36 -17.56
N ILE A 307 -16.69 -4.39 -18.39
CA ILE A 307 -16.65 -3.86 -19.76
C ILE A 307 -16.24 -4.99 -20.70
N ILE A 308 -17.21 -5.67 -21.28
CA ILE A 308 -16.97 -6.87 -22.09
C ILE A 308 -17.45 -6.66 -23.53
N GLY A 309 -16.55 -6.85 -24.49
CA GLY A 309 -16.78 -6.52 -25.89
C GLY A 309 -17.81 -7.37 -26.63
N CYS A 310 -18.27 -8.51 -26.07
CA CYS A 310 -19.21 -9.41 -26.75
C CYS A 310 -20.12 -10.17 -25.79
N VAL A 311 -21.20 -10.74 -26.33
CA VAL A 311 -22.22 -11.51 -25.59
C VAL A 311 -21.74 -12.87 -25.08
N VAL A 312 -20.54 -13.35 -25.43
CA VAL A 312 -20.07 -14.68 -25.03
C VAL A 312 -19.79 -14.73 -23.53
N ASN A 313 -18.98 -13.80 -23.02
CA ASN A 313 -18.66 -13.71 -21.59
C ASN A 313 -19.36 -12.55 -20.88
N GLY A 314 -19.84 -11.58 -21.65
CA GLY A 314 -20.39 -10.33 -21.13
C GLY A 314 -21.53 -10.52 -20.12
N PRO A 315 -22.57 -11.28 -20.42
CA PRO A 315 -23.66 -11.51 -19.47
C PRO A 315 -23.20 -12.18 -18.17
N GLY A 316 -22.26 -13.15 -18.26
CA GLY A 316 -21.72 -13.83 -17.08
C GLY A 316 -20.93 -12.92 -16.17
N GLU A 317 -20.05 -12.08 -16.71
CA GLU A 317 -19.28 -11.10 -15.95
C GLU A 317 -20.20 -10.00 -15.36
N ALA A 318 -21.16 -9.52 -16.14
CA ALA A 318 -22.10 -8.51 -15.69
C ALA A 318 -23.01 -8.97 -14.53
N LEU A 319 -23.28 -10.28 -14.41
CA LEU A 319 -24.02 -10.84 -13.26
C LEU A 319 -23.26 -10.69 -11.94
N MET A 320 -21.94 -10.54 -11.99
CA MET A 320 -21.06 -10.54 -10.82
C MET A 320 -20.58 -9.13 -10.45
N THR A 321 -21.04 -8.10 -11.18
CA THR A 321 -20.61 -6.72 -11.00
C THR A 321 -21.77 -5.78 -10.68
N ASP A 322 -21.47 -4.64 -10.04
CA ASP A 322 -22.46 -3.62 -9.70
C ASP A 322 -23.02 -2.97 -10.95
N ILE A 323 -22.15 -2.67 -11.91
CA ILE A 323 -22.50 -2.10 -13.22
C ILE A 323 -21.78 -2.94 -14.30
N GLY A 324 -22.46 -3.21 -15.42
CA GLY A 324 -21.87 -3.91 -16.53
C GLY A 324 -22.31 -3.37 -17.87
N PHE A 325 -21.39 -3.40 -18.85
CA PHE A 325 -21.69 -3.18 -20.26
C PHE A 325 -21.18 -4.33 -21.11
N THR A 326 -22.08 -4.89 -21.89
CA THR A 326 -21.77 -6.01 -22.79
C THR A 326 -22.03 -5.59 -24.23
N GLY A 327 -20.98 -5.63 -25.07
CA GLY A 327 -21.10 -5.36 -26.49
C GLY A 327 -22.03 -6.34 -27.19
N GLY A 328 -22.89 -5.81 -28.04
CA GLY A 328 -23.77 -6.57 -28.93
C GLY A 328 -23.41 -6.35 -30.40
N GLY A 329 -24.27 -6.78 -31.27
CA GLY A 329 -24.21 -6.46 -32.71
C GLY A 329 -24.77 -5.06 -33.02
N ALA A 330 -24.49 -4.57 -34.23
CA ALA A 330 -25.09 -3.35 -34.81
C ALA A 330 -24.82 -2.05 -34.02
N GLY A 331 -23.61 -1.88 -33.44
CA GLY A 331 -23.21 -0.61 -32.82
C GLY A 331 -23.89 -0.31 -31.47
N SER A 332 -24.46 -1.31 -30.81
CA SER A 332 -25.10 -1.17 -29.49
C SER A 332 -24.74 -2.31 -28.55
N GLY A 333 -24.89 -2.08 -27.25
CA GLY A 333 -24.68 -3.07 -26.19
C GLY A 333 -25.78 -3.06 -25.14
N MET A 334 -25.67 -3.93 -24.18
CA MET A 334 -26.60 -4.08 -23.04
C MET A 334 -25.97 -3.58 -21.77
N VAL A 335 -26.64 -2.69 -21.06
CA VAL A 335 -26.29 -2.23 -19.71
C VAL A 335 -26.89 -3.18 -18.69
N TYR A 336 -26.11 -3.49 -17.66
CA TYR A 336 -26.53 -4.29 -16.50
C TYR A 336 -26.35 -3.47 -15.23
N LEU A 337 -27.32 -3.57 -14.32
CA LEU A 337 -27.28 -2.95 -13.00
C LEU A 337 -27.53 -4.02 -11.93
N ALA A 338 -26.65 -4.13 -10.98
CA ALA A 338 -26.71 -5.15 -9.91
C ALA A 338 -26.98 -6.57 -10.46
N GLY A 339 -26.27 -6.95 -11.52
CA GLY A 339 -26.40 -8.25 -12.18
C GLY A 339 -27.62 -8.44 -13.10
N LYS A 340 -28.48 -7.46 -13.24
CA LYS A 340 -29.70 -7.56 -14.07
C LYS A 340 -29.59 -6.71 -15.33
N GLN A 341 -30.12 -7.25 -16.44
CA GLN A 341 -30.27 -6.45 -17.67
C GLN A 341 -31.14 -5.23 -17.41
N SER A 342 -30.66 -4.07 -17.81
CA SER A 342 -31.37 -2.81 -17.66
C SER A 342 -31.90 -2.32 -19.01
N HIS A 343 -31.03 -1.82 -19.88
CA HIS A 343 -31.42 -1.27 -21.16
C HIS A 343 -30.33 -1.40 -22.21
N LYS A 344 -30.72 -1.24 -23.48
CA LYS A 344 -29.77 -1.15 -24.61
C LYS A 344 -29.24 0.27 -24.75
N LEU A 345 -27.97 0.39 -25.12
CA LEU A 345 -27.29 1.65 -25.29
C LEU A 345 -26.42 1.63 -26.55
N GLY A 346 -26.37 2.73 -27.29
CA GLY A 346 -25.46 2.92 -28.41
C GLY A 346 -24.03 3.05 -27.95
N ASN A 347 -23.10 2.52 -28.74
CA ASN A 347 -21.66 2.56 -28.38
C ASN A 347 -21.10 3.99 -28.30
N ASP A 348 -21.72 4.94 -29.03
CA ASP A 348 -21.34 6.36 -29.04
C ASP A 348 -21.67 7.09 -27.73
N GLN A 349 -22.68 6.63 -26.99
CA GLN A 349 -23.11 7.19 -25.72
C GLN A 349 -22.61 6.44 -24.53
N MET A 350 -21.92 5.30 -24.73
CA MET A 350 -21.60 4.33 -23.71
C MET A 350 -20.72 4.93 -22.60
N ILE A 351 -19.63 5.63 -22.93
CA ILE A 351 -18.68 6.15 -21.95
C ILE A 351 -19.36 7.15 -21.02
N GLU A 352 -20.05 8.14 -21.58
CA GLU A 352 -20.73 9.16 -20.78
C GLU A 352 -21.76 8.54 -19.84
N HIS A 353 -22.61 7.66 -20.38
CA HIS A 353 -23.64 7.01 -19.59
C HIS A 353 -23.10 6.10 -18.49
N ILE A 354 -22.01 5.36 -18.75
CA ILE A 354 -21.36 4.54 -17.72
C ILE A 354 -20.77 5.41 -16.63
N VAL A 355 -20.13 6.53 -16.96
CA VAL A 355 -19.59 7.49 -15.97
C VAL A 355 -20.73 8.01 -15.09
N GLU A 356 -21.84 8.46 -15.67
CA GLU A 356 -23.03 8.91 -14.92
C GLU A 356 -23.57 7.82 -13.97
N LEU A 357 -23.66 6.58 -14.43
CA LEU A 357 -24.13 5.46 -13.61
C LEU A 357 -23.17 5.15 -12.43
N VAL A 358 -21.86 5.21 -12.68
CA VAL A 358 -20.85 4.98 -11.65
C VAL A 358 -20.86 6.11 -10.61
N GLU A 359 -20.94 7.36 -11.05
CA GLU A 359 -21.02 8.52 -10.15
C GLU A 359 -22.30 8.48 -9.30
N ALA A 360 -23.44 8.17 -9.91
CA ALA A 360 -24.70 8.01 -9.19
C ALA A 360 -24.64 6.87 -8.17
N LYS A 361 -24.03 5.73 -8.52
CA LYS A 361 -23.85 4.61 -7.61
C LYS A 361 -22.88 4.94 -6.48
N ALA A 362 -21.82 5.69 -6.76
CA ALA A 362 -20.88 6.15 -5.73
C ALA A 362 -21.61 7.02 -4.69
N ALA A 363 -22.39 8.00 -5.14
CA ALA A 363 -23.16 8.87 -4.26
C ALA A 363 -24.20 8.09 -3.42
N GLU A 364 -24.84 7.08 -3.99
CA GLU A 364 -25.76 6.19 -3.26
C GLU A 364 -25.04 5.44 -2.13
N LEU A 365 -23.90 4.82 -2.43
CA LEU A 365 -23.13 4.05 -1.46
C LEU A 365 -22.52 4.93 -0.35
N GLU A 366 -22.08 6.13 -0.68
CA GLU A 366 -21.60 7.11 0.29
C GLU A 366 -22.70 7.55 1.26
N ALA A 367 -23.89 7.80 0.73
CA ALA A 367 -25.06 8.14 1.55
C ALA A 367 -25.46 6.99 2.49
N GLN A 368 -25.41 5.74 2.04
CA GLN A 368 -25.67 4.55 2.87
C GLN A 368 -24.64 4.42 3.98
N THR A 369 -23.35 4.54 3.66
CA THR A 369 -22.26 4.47 4.65
C THR A 369 -22.38 5.59 5.69
N ALA A 370 -22.75 6.80 5.29
CA ALA A 370 -22.95 7.92 6.20
C ALA A 370 -24.15 7.69 7.14
N ALA A 371 -25.23 7.07 6.66
CA ALA A 371 -26.38 6.72 7.46
C ALA A 371 -26.04 5.64 8.50
N GLU A 372 -25.33 4.58 8.10
CA GLU A 372 -24.87 3.51 9.00
C GLU A 372 -23.90 4.00 10.10
N ALA A 373 -23.09 5.02 9.79
CA ALA A 373 -22.17 5.61 10.77
C ALA A 373 -22.85 6.57 11.76
N ALA A 374 -24.10 6.98 11.47
CA ALA A 374 -24.88 7.88 12.32
C ALA A 374 -25.83 7.13 13.29
N GLU A 375 -26.03 5.83 13.10
CA GLU A 375 -26.73 4.90 14.00
C GLU A 375 -25.77 4.29 15.05
#